data_5ee37fc26f9740974df6bad589c946eb
#
_entry.id   5ee37fc26f9740974df6bad589c946eb
#
_cell.length_a   1.000
_cell.length_b   1.000
_cell.length_c   1.000
_cell.angle_alpha   90.00
_cell.angle_beta   90.00
_cell.angle_gamma   90.00
#
_symmetry.space_group_name_H-M   'P 1'
#
loop_
_entity.id
_entity.type
_entity.pdbx_description
1 polymer ?
#
loop_
_entity_poly.entity_id
_entity_poly.type
_entity_poly.pdbx_seq_one_letter_code
_entity_poly.pdbx_strand_id
1 'polypeptide(L)'
;MADGEDYHLRWFTPQVEVPLCGHATLASAFVIFEYLRPELHAVGFRTASGRLDVSRESDSGMLAMRLPARESVPFADDTGQLVAALGREPQLLLRGDYDMAVFGDADEVQAVIPDMTALAKWERGVIITAPAPRGERHYDVISRFFVPAKGVPEDAVTGSAHCQIVPYWCARLGRADLTAFQASSRGGFLHCSYDGGAYVMQRGYCIPYLEGIIRI
;
A
#
# COMPACT_ATOMS: atom_id res chain seq x y z
N MET A 1 21.01 -11.02 15.32
CA MET A 1 20.07 -11.29 14.21
C MET A 1 20.35 -12.71 13.77
N ALA A 2 19.37 -13.60 13.93
CA ALA A 2 19.51 -15.00 13.53
C ALA A 2 19.67 -15.05 12.01
N ASP A 3 20.52 -15.96 11.54
CA ASP A 3 20.77 -16.25 10.13
C ASP A 3 19.48 -16.76 9.46
N GLY A 4 18.63 -15.82 9.07
CA GLY A 4 17.46 -16.11 8.24
C GLY A 4 17.93 -16.34 6.81
N GLU A 5 17.48 -17.42 6.19
CA GLU A 5 17.71 -17.65 4.76
C GLU A 5 17.10 -16.52 3.95
N ASP A 6 17.90 -15.91 3.07
CA ASP A 6 17.41 -14.92 2.13
C ASP A 6 16.81 -15.63 0.92
N TYR A 7 15.54 -15.35 0.64
CA TYR A 7 14.86 -15.82 -0.57
C TYR A 7 14.96 -14.79 -1.68
N HIS A 8 15.04 -15.25 -2.94
CA HIS A 8 14.93 -14.38 -4.10
C HIS A 8 13.46 -14.24 -4.49
N LEU A 9 12.93 -13.01 -4.50
CA LEU A 9 11.51 -12.76 -4.74
C LEU A 9 11.32 -11.80 -5.93
N ARG A 10 10.43 -12.18 -6.84
CA ARG A 10 10.04 -11.40 -8.02
C ARG A 10 8.51 -11.40 -8.13
N TRP A 11 7.94 -10.31 -8.61
CA TRP A 11 6.49 -10.16 -8.74
C TRP A 11 6.10 -9.88 -10.18
N PHE A 12 5.06 -10.52 -10.63
CA PHE A 12 4.56 -10.41 -11.99
C PHE A 12 3.06 -10.10 -11.99
N THR A 13 2.65 -9.16 -12.83
CA THR A 13 1.28 -9.07 -13.33
C THR A 13 1.15 -10.01 -14.55
N PRO A 14 -0.06 -10.22 -15.10
CA PRO A 14 -0.19 -10.94 -16.37
C PRO A 14 0.58 -10.32 -17.53
N GLN A 15 0.99 -9.07 -17.43
CA GLN A 15 1.62 -8.32 -18.53
C GLN A 15 3.09 -7.99 -18.29
N VAL A 16 3.46 -7.65 -17.05
CA VAL A 16 4.80 -7.13 -16.74
C VAL A 16 5.29 -7.59 -15.37
N GLU A 17 6.62 -7.59 -15.20
CA GLU A 17 7.25 -7.66 -13.89
C GLU A 17 7.14 -6.30 -13.19
N VAL A 18 6.82 -6.31 -11.90
CA VAL A 18 6.73 -5.10 -11.07
C VAL A 18 7.87 -5.06 -10.05
N PRO A 19 8.44 -3.87 -9.77
CA PRO A 19 9.61 -3.76 -8.92
C PRO A 19 9.33 -3.98 -7.44
N LEU A 20 8.07 -3.77 -7.00
CA LEU A 20 7.66 -3.90 -5.61
C LEU A 20 6.18 -4.31 -5.51
N CYS A 21 5.90 -5.31 -4.66
CA CYS A 21 4.54 -5.73 -4.33
C CYS A 21 4.45 -6.14 -2.86
N GLY A 22 3.96 -5.26 -2.00
CA GLY A 22 3.91 -5.46 -0.55
C GLY A 22 3.05 -6.63 -0.12
N HIS A 23 1.79 -6.70 -0.58
CA HIS A 23 0.88 -7.77 -0.19
C HIS A 23 1.35 -9.17 -0.64
N ALA A 24 1.95 -9.29 -1.83
CA ALA A 24 2.51 -10.55 -2.29
C ALA A 24 3.77 -10.95 -1.51
N THR A 25 4.56 -9.98 -1.02
CA THR A 25 5.68 -10.23 -0.12
C THR A 25 5.20 -10.77 1.23
N LEU A 26 4.17 -10.16 1.83
CA LEU A 26 3.56 -10.67 3.07
C LEU A 26 2.97 -12.08 2.86
N ALA A 27 2.29 -12.33 1.75
CA ALA A 27 1.77 -13.65 1.42
C ALA A 27 2.88 -14.69 1.25
N SER A 28 4.01 -14.33 0.62
CA SER A 28 5.17 -15.22 0.50
C SER A 28 5.80 -15.53 1.86
N ALA A 29 5.94 -14.53 2.72
CA ALA A 29 6.42 -14.73 4.10
C ALA A 29 5.46 -15.61 4.90
N PHE A 30 4.14 -15.42 4.75
CA PHE A 30 3.13 -16.27 5.39
C PHE A 30 3.31 -17.73 5.02
N VAL A 31 3.47 -18.04 3.71
CA VAL A 31 3.70 -19.42 3.25
C VAL A 31 4.98 -20.01 3.85
N ILE A 32 6.05 -19.23 3.94
CA ILE A 32 7.30 -19.67 4.56
C ILE A 32 7.07 -19.99 6.03
N PHE A 33 6.45 -19.09 6.78
CA PHE A 33 6.22 -19.25 8.21
C PHE A 33 5.21 -20.34 8.58
N GLU A 34 4.17 -20.57 7.75
CA GLU A 34 3.14 -21.57 8.07
C GLU A 34 3.48 -22.96 7.57
N TYR A 35 4.12 -23.08 6.39
CA TYR A 35 4.20 -24.37 5.69
C TYR A 35 5.64 -24.83 5.43
N LEU A 36 6.60 -23.92 5.24
CA LEU A 36 7.94 -24.31 4.84
C LEU A 36 8.94 -24.30 6.00
N ARG A 37 8.89 -23.29 6.82
CA ARG A 37 9.85 -23.05 7.93
C ARG A 37 9.13 -22.44 9.14
N PRO A 38 8.30 -23.22 9.85
CA PRO A 38 7.50 -22.72 10.98
C PRO A 38 8.31 -22.21 12.15
N GLU A 39 9.57 -22.62 12.25
CA GLU A 39 10.52 -22.19 13.30
C GLU A 39 11.03 -20.75 13.08
N LEU A 40 10.89 -20.19 11.87
CA LEU A 40 11.35 -18.84 11.59
C LEU A 40 10.36 -17.79 12.09
N HIS A 41 10.89 -16.72 12.68
CA HIS A 41 10.13 -15.53 13.08
C HIS A 41 10.41 -14.33 12.18
N ALA A 42 11.42 -14.40 11.32
CA ALA A 42 11.75 -13.38 10.34
C ALA A 42 12.33 -14.02 9.08
N VAL A 43 12.10 -13.38 7.94
CA VAL A 43 12.60 -13.80 6.63
C VAL A 43 13.03 -12.56 5.84
N GLY A 44 14.14 -12.69 5.11
CA GLY A 44 14.63 -11.67 4.18
C GLY A 44 14.32 -12.05 2.74
N PHE A 45 13.93 -11.07 1.93
CA PHE A 45 13.75 -11.23 0.49
C PHE A 45 14.70 -10.32 -0.27
N ARG A 46 15.49 -10.88 -1.17
CA ARG A 46 16.27 -10.13 -2.16
C ARG A 46 15.40 -9.88 -3.37
N THR A 47 15.21 -8.61 -3.69
CA THR A 47 14.30 -8.16 -4.74
C THR A 47 14.96 -7.13 -5.66
N ALA A 48 14.31 -6.78 -6.77
CA ALA A 48 14.74 -5.69 -7.65
C ALA A 48 14.76 -4.32 -6.94
N SER A 49 13.94 -4.15 -5.89
CA SER A 49 13.87 -2.92 -5.06
C SER A 49 14.75 -2.96 -3.81
N GLY A 50 15.69 -3.90 -3.75
CA GLY A 50 16.55 -4.13 -2.59
C GLY A 50 16.03 -5.23 -1.68
N ARG A 51 16.58 -5.28 -0.44
CA ARG A 51 16.19 -6.26 0.56
C ARG A 51 14.93 -5.81 1.28
N LEU A 52 13.95 -6.72 1.39
CA LEU A 52 12.75 -6.56 2.21
C LEU A 52 12.79 -7.58 3.33
N ASP A 53 12.56 -7.12 4.55
CA ASP A 53 12.48 -7.96 5.73
C ASP A 53 11.04 -8.04 6.22
N VAL A 54 10.57 -9.26 6.46
CA VAL A 54 9.26 -9.54 7.04
C VAL A 54 9.44 -10.32 8.33
N SER A 55 8.73 -9.92 9.38
CA SER A 55 8.70 -10.62 10.65
C SER A 55 7.28 -10.97 11.06
N ARG A 56 7.14 -12.04 11.86
CA ARG A 56 5.90 -12.39 12.54
C ARG A 56 5.89 -11.73 13.92
N GLU A 57 4.84 -10.99 14.24
CA GLU A 57 4.66 -10.43 15.58
C GLU A 57 4.05 -11.49 16.50
N SER A 58 4.71 -11.74 17.62
CA SER A 58 4.32 -12.82 18.57
C SER A 58 2.95 -12.57 19.20
N ASP A 59 2.62 -11.31 19.51
CA ASP A 59 1.44 -10.97 20.30
C ASP A 59 0.17 -10.85 19.45
N SER A 60 0.29 -10.40 18.22
CA SER A 60 -0.84 -10.15 17.31
C SER A 60 -1.03 -11.23 16.25
N GLY A 61 0.03 -11.97 15.93
CA GLY A 61 0.06 -12.87 14.78
C GLY A 61 0.11 -12.13 13.43
N MET A 62 0.19 -10.80 13.44
CA MET A 62 0.38 -10.03 12.22
C MET A 62 1.77 -10.23 11.64
N LEU A 63 1.85 -10.11 10.33
CA LEU A 63 3.13 -9.98 9.65
C LEU A 63 3.47 -8.50 9.50
N ALA A 64 4.69 -8.15 9.87
CA ALA A 64 5.22 -6.81 9.81
C ALA A 64 6.31 -6.71 8.75
N MET A 65 6.21 -5.70 7.88
CA MET A 65 7.18 -5.45 6.81
C MET A 65 7.65 -4.00 6.87
N ARG A 66 8.95 -3.80 6.75
CA ARG A 66 9.57 -2.48 6.71
C ARG A 66 9.80 -2.06 5.27
N LEU A 67 9.16 -0.95 4.87
CA LEU A 67 9.29 -0.37 3.54
C LEU A 67 9.85 1.05 3.60
N PRO A 68 10.55 1.53 2.55
CA PRO A 68 11.10 2.88 2.55
C PRO A 68 9.99 3.93 2.60
N ALA A 69 10.12 4.91 3.49
CA ALA A 69 9.25 6.09 3.50
C ALA A 69 9.47 6.92 2.23
N ARG A 70 8.40 7.53 1.73
CA ARG A 70 8.42 8.36 0.53
C ARG A 70 7.79 9.72 0.82
N GLU A 71 8.53 10.76 0.51
CA GLU A 71 8.03 12.11 0.63
C GLU A 71 7.15 12.50 -0.56
N SER A 72 6.31 13.49 -0.33
CA SER A 72 5.43 14.08 -1.34
C SER A 72 5.51 15.59 -1.26
N VAL A 73 5.55 16.23 -2.41
CA VAL A 73 5.61 17.70 -2.52
C VAL A 73 4.41 18.21 -3.31
N PRO A 74 3.88 19.40 -3.01
CA PRO A 74 2.83 20.02 -3.80
C PRO A 74 3.25 20.19 -5.26
N PHE A 75 2.31 19.97 -6.19
CA PHE A 75 2.51 20.25 -7.61
C PHE A 75 1.26 20.90 -8.21
N ALA A 76 1.45 21.65 -9.30
CA ALA A 76 0.38 22.38 -9.97
C ALA A 76 0.32 22.15 -11.49
N ASP A 77 1.29 21.42 -12.06
CA ASP A 77 1.36 21.20 -13.50
C ASP A 77 0.34 20.13 -13.93
N ASP A 78 -0.43 20.43 -14.98
CA ASP A 78 -1.43 19.51 -15.60
C ASP A 78 -2.54 19.00 -14.66
N THR A 79 -2.72 19.63 -13.51
CA THR A 79 -3.69 19.20 -12.48
C THR A 79 -5.12 19.14 -12.99
N GLY A 80 -5.51 20.00 -13.94
CA GLY A 80 -6.85 20.02 -14.51
C GLY A 80 -7.27 18.70 -15.18
N GLN A 81 -6.33 18.00 -15.82
CA GLN A 81 -6.61 16.68 -16.42
C GLN A 81 -6.84 15.61 -15.35
N LEU A 82 -6.02 15.61 -14.30
CA LEU A 82 -6.17 14.67 -13.19
C LEU A 82 -7.48 14.91 -12.43
N VAL A 83 -7.80 16.17 -12.12
CA VAL A 83 -9.05 16.55 -11.45
C VAL A 83 -10.27 16.15 -12.29
N ALA A 84 -10.24 16.42 -13.60
CA ALA A 84 -11.30 16.01 -14.51
C ALA A 84 -11.47 14.48 -14.54
N ALA A 85 -10.35 13.73 -14.55
CA ALA A 85 -10.40 12.27 -14.53
C ALA A 85 -10.90 11.70 -13.20
N LEU A 86 -10.64 12.36 -12.07
CA LEU A 86 -11.19 11.98 -10.77
C LEU A 86 -12.67 12.36 -10.61
N GLY A 87 -13.15 13.32 -11.41
CA GLY A 87 -14.52 13.83 -11.35
C GLY A 87 -14.85 14.64 -10.09
N ARG A 88 -13.83 14.99 -9.29
CA ARG A 88 -13.96 15.75 -8.05
C ARG A 88 -12.69 16.54 -7.75
N GLU A 89 -12.85 17.77 -7.26
CA GLU A 89 -11.75 18.65 -6.86
C GLU A 89 -11.17 18.23 -5.50
N PRO A 90 -9.86 17.89 -5.41
CA PRO A 90 -9.20 17.62 -4.14
C PRO A 90 -8.79 18.92 -3.46
N GLN A 91 -8.57 18.89 -2.15
CA GLN A 91 -8.03 20.04 -1.39
C GLN A 91 -6.56 20.28 -1.69
N LEU A 92 -5.82 19.24 -2.04
CA LEU A 92 -4.38 19.32 -2.28
C LEU A 92 -3.96 18.22 -3.25
N LEU A 93 -3.03 18.54 -4.14
CA LEU A 93 -2.34 17.59 -5.01
C LEU A 93 -0.86 17.53 -4.64
N LEU A 94 -0.37 16.32 -4.43
CA LEU A 94 1.00 16.03 -4.04
C LEU A 94 1.62 15.03 -5.01
N ARG A 95 2.90 15.19 -5.30
CA ARG A 95 3.70 14.31 -6.14
C ARG A 95 4.83 13.67 -5.35
N GLY A 96 4.93 12.37 -5.44
CA GLY A 96 6.02 11.54 -4.96
C GLY A 96 6.30 10.42 -5.96
N ASP A 97 6.43 9.18 -5.50
CA ASP A 97 6.45 8.01 -6.40
C ASP A 97 5.13 7.91 -7.20
N TYR A 98 4.04 8.31 -6.58
CA TYR A 98 2.69 8.44 -7.15
C TYR A 98 2.17 9.86 -7.01
N ASP A 99 1.17 10.22 -7.79
CA ASP A 99 0.44 11.46 -7.58
C ASP A 99 -0.67 11.20 -6.55
N MET A 100 -0.79 12.08 -5.55
CA MET A 100 -1.70 11.90 -4.42
C MET A 100 -2.65 13.08 -4.30
N ALA A 101 -3.94 12.79 -4.44
CA ALA A 101 -5.03 13.75 -4.26
C ALA A 101 -5.60 13.60 -2.84
N VAL A 102 -5.53 14.67 -2.06
CA VAL A 102 -6.01 14.73 -0.69
C VAL A 102 -7.39 15.37 -0.66
N PHE A 103 -8.36 14.67 -0.10
CA PHE A 103 -9.74 15.12 0.09
C PHE A 103 -10.01 15.51 1.54
N GLY A 104 -11.16 16.13 1.78
CA GLY A 104 -11.54 16.64 3.09
C GLY A 104 -11.96 15.55 4.07
N ASP A 105 -12.65 14.53 3.58
CA ASP A 105 -13.20 13.45 4.40
C ASP A 105 -13.27 12.11 3.65
N ALA A 106 -13.59 11.06 4.41
CA ALA A 106 -13.65 9.71 3.91
C ALA A 106 -14.81 9.47 2.92
N ASP A 107 -15.92 10.18 3.06
CA ASP A 107 -17.09 10.03 2.19
C ASP A 107 -16.79 10.60 0.80
N GLU A 108 -16.00 11.66 0.73
CA GLU A 108 -15.52 12.19 -0.54
C GLU A 108 -14.67 11.15 -1.30
N VAL A 109 -13.74 10.47 -0.63
CA VAL A 109 -12.90 9.42 -1.24
C VAL A 109 -13.75 8.24 -1.73
N GLN A 110 -14.74 7.81 -0.95
CA GLN A 110 -15.65 6.74 -1.32
C GLN A 110 -16.55 7.12 -2.52
N ALA A 111 -16.97 8.38 -2.59
CA ALA A 111 -17.85 8.88 -3.64
C ALA A 111 -17.14 9.13 -4.99
N VAL A 112 -15.81 9.12 -5.04
CA VAL A 112 -15.08 9.28 -6.31
C VAL A 112 -15.39 8.14 -7.26
N ILE A 113 -15.89 8.49 -8.43
CA ILE A 113 -16.09 7.57 -9.58
C ILE A 113 -15.19 8.06 -10.72
N PRO A 114 -13.95 7.56 -10.79
CA PRO A 114 -13.00 8.10 -11.75
C PRO A 114 -13.30 7.65 -13.19
N ASP A 115 -13.02 8.50 -14.15
CA ASP A 115 -12.94 8.10 -15.55
C ASP A 115 -11.66 7.30 -15.78
N MET A 116 -11.80 5.97 -15.80
CA MET A 116 -10.67 5.05 -15.98
C MET A 116 -10.00 5.20 -17.34
N THR A 117 -10.74 5.66 -18.38
CA THR A 117 -10.17 5.91 -19.71
C THR A 117 -9.27 7.14 -19.69
N ALA A 118 -9.67 8.18 -18.97
CA ALA A 118 -8.85 9.36 -18.76
C ALA A 118 -7.63 9.04 -17.88
N LEU A 119 -7.82 8.32 -16.77
CA LEU A 119 -6.73 7.88 -15.89
C LEU A 119 -5.73 6.93 -16.58
N ALA A 120 -6.17 6.14 -17.57
CA ALA A 120 -5.26 5.30 -18.34
C ALA A 120 -4.25 6.09 -19.19
N LYS A 121 -4.56 7.36 -19.49
CA LYS A 121 -3.63 8.29 -20.16
C LYS A 121 -2.66 8.96 -19.17
N TRP A 122 -2.96 8.85 -17.88
CA TRP A 122 -2.10 9.34 -16.81
C TRP A 122 -1.09 8.24 -16.48
N GLU A 123 0.14 8.42 -16.87
CA GLU A 123 1.17 7.36 -16.81
C GLU A 123 1.55 6.97 -15.37
N ARG A 124 1.25 7.82 -14.40
CA ARG A 124 1.56 7.61 -12.98
C ARG A 124 0.39 6.95 -12.25
N GLY A 125 0.72 6.18 -11.21
CA GLY A 125 -0.31 5.72 -10.27
C GLY A 125 -0.89 6.92 -9.50
N VAL A 126 -2.19 6.86 -9.21
CA VAL A 126 -2.93 7.92 -8.52
C VAL A 126 -3.47 7.38 -7.20
N ILE A 127 -3.05 8.02 -6.12
CA ILE A 127 -3.61 7.83 -4.78
C ILE A 127 -4.70 8.87 -4.58
N ILE A 128 -5.85 8.48 -4.05
CA ILE A 128 -6.78 9.40 -3.41
C ILE A 128 -6.87 9.05 -1.93
N THR A 129 -6.89 10.05 -1.04
CA THR A 129 -6.85 9.83 0.40
C THR A 129 -7.52 10.95 1.19
N ALA A 130 -8.02 10.63 2.36
CA ALA A 130 -8.60 11.58 3.31
C ALA A 130 -8.41 11.10 4.75
N PRO A 131 -8.54 12.01 5.75
CA PRO A 131 -8.63 11.59 7.14
C PRO A 131 -10.01 10.98 7.40
N ALA A 132 -10.09 10.12 8.42
CA ALA A 132 -11.36 9.66 8.95
C ALA A 132 -11.68 10.37 10.29
N PRO A 133 -12.95 10.68 10.59
CA PRO A 133 -13.33 11.24 11.87
C PRO A 133 -12.96 10.30 13.01
N ARG A 134 -12.37 10.84 14.06
CA ARG A 134 -12.02 10.05 15.26
C ARG A 134 -13.26 9.46 15.92
N GLY A 135 -13.20 8.14 16.18
CA GLY A 135 -14.25 7.43 16.93
C GLY A 135 -15.47 7.01 16.10
N GLU A 136 -15.60 7.46 14.87
CA GLU A 136 -16.71 7.07 13.99
C GLU A 136 -16.38 5.87 13.11
N ARG A 137 -15.09 5.64 12.84
CA ARG A 137 -14.61 4.57 11.97
C ARG A 137 -13.47 3.80 12.63
N HIS A 138 -13.27 2.54 12.19
CA HIS A 138 -12.20 1.69 12.69
C HIS A 138 -10.83 1.97 12.03
N TYR A 139 -10.67 3.14 11.40
CA TYR A 139 -9.44 3.58 10.75
C TYR A 139 -9.25 5.10 10.91
N ASP A 140 -8.01 5.54 10.80
CA ASP A 140 -7.61 6.95 10.93
C ASP A 140 -7.59 7.66 9.58
N VAL A 141 -7.28 6.90 8.51
CA VAL A 141 -7.18 7.42 7.14
C VAL A 141 -7.78 6.42 6.16
N ILE A 142 -8.33 6.95 5.08
CA ILE A 142 -8.84 6.17 3.95
C ILE A 142 -8.03 6.45 2.71
N SER A 143 -7.91 5.46 1.84
CA SER A 143 -7.26 5.63 0.53
C SER A 143 -7.91 4.75 -0.54
N ARG A 144 -7.67 5.10 -1.80
CA ARG A 144 -7.83 4.23 -2.97
C ARG A 144 -6.63 4.43 -3.89
N PHE A 145 -6.29 3.44 -4.69
CA PHE A 145 -5.16 3.50 -5.60
C PHE A 145 -5.53 3.04 -6.99
N PHE A 146 -5.29 3.90 -7.98
CA PHE A 146 -5.61 3.68 -9.38
C PHE A 146 -4.35 3.66 -10.23
N VAL A 147 -4.20 2.65 -11.11
CA VAL A 147 -3.05 2.55 -12.03
C VAL A 147 -3.45 1.85 -13.33
N PRO A 148 -4.51 2.32 -14.02
CA PRO A 148 -5.04 1.65 -15.21
C PRO A 148 -4.03 1.59 -16.36
N ALA A 149 -3.08 2.52 -16.45
CA ALA A 149 -1.99 2.47 -17.43
C ALA A 149 -1.08 1.22 -17.31
N LYS A 150 -1.10 0.52 -16.17
CA LYS A 150 -0.35 -0.73 -15.92
C LYS A 150 -1.26 -1.97 -15.95
N GLY A 151 -2.49 -1.85 -16.48
CA GLY A 151 -3.44 -2.96 -16.60
C GLY A 151 -4.18 -3.30 -15.30
N VAL A 152 -4.04 -2.48 -14.25
CA VAL A 152 -4.75 -2.63 -12.98
C VAL A 152 -5.58 -1.37 -12.74
N PRO A 153 -6.90 -1.37 -13.06
CA PRO A 153 -7.73 -0.18 -12.88
C PRO A 153 -7.69 0.36 -11.47
N GLU A 154 -7.95 -0.49 -10.47
CA GLU A 154 -7.85 -0.17 -9.05
C GLU A 154 -7.20 -1.35 -8.31
N ASP A 155 -6.17 -1.07 -7.51
CA ASP A 155 -5.48 -2.10 -6.74
C ASP A 155 -6.18 -2.34 -5.39
N ALA A 156 -6.20 -3.59 -4.96
CA ALA A 156 -6.94 -4.02 -3.78
C ALA A 156 -6.37 -3.44 -2.48
N VAL A 157 -5.06 -3.59 -2.27
CA VAL A 157 -4.30 -3.06 -1.13
C VAL A 157 -2.86 -2.81 -1.56
N THR A 158 -2.43 -1.55 -1.48
CA THR A 158 -1.16 -1.11 -2.08
C THR A 158 -0.16 -0.67 -1.01
N GLY A 159 0.71 -1.57 -0.59
CA GLY A 159 1.74 -1.27 0.40
C GLY A 159 2.68 -0.12 -0.05
N SER A 160 3.07 -0.08 -1.33
CA SER A 160 3.92 0.99 -1.86
C SER A 160 3.26 2.37 -1.83
N ALA A 161 1.94 2.47 -2.01
CA ALA A 161 1.21 3.73 -1.84
C ALA A 161 1.25 4.20 -0.37
N HIS A 162 1.18 3.26 0.58
CA HIS A 162 1.25 3.58 2.00
C HIS A 162 2.64 4.03 2.46
N CYS A 163 3.70 3.77 1.68
CA CYS A 163 5.01 4.40 1.89
C CYS A 163 4.97 5.93 1.76
N GLN A 164 4.01 6.45 1.02
CA GLN A 164 3.78 7.89 0.77
C GLN A 164 2.63 8.44 1.62
N ILE A 165 1.53 7.68 1.77
CA ILE A 165 0.36 8.06 2.56
C ILE A 165 0.70 8.23 4.04
N VAL A 166 1.44 7.28 4.62
CA VAL A 166 1.70 7.22 6.06
C VAL A 166 2.57 8.39 6.55
N PRO A 167 3.71 8.73 5.93
CA PRO A 167 4.49 9.90 6.33
C PRO A 167 3.68 11.20 6.29
N TYR A 168 2.88 11.39 5.25
CA TYR A 168 2.03 12.57 5.10
C TYR A 168 1.01 12.69 6.24
N TRP A 169 0.27 11.60 6.52
CA TRP A 169 -0.78 11.64 7.55
C TRP A 169 -0.23 11.60 8.97
N CYS A 170 0.87 10.90 9.23
CA CYS A 170 1.54 10.93 10.53
C CYS A 170 1.95 12.37 10.91
N ALA A 171 2.56 13.10 9.98
CA ALA A 171 2.93 14.49 10.17
C ALA A 171 1.70 15.40 10.39
N ARG A 172 0.65 15.21 9.60
CA ARG A 172 -0.54 16.06 9.64
C ARG A 172 -1.43 15.81 10.85
N LEU A 173 -1.49 14.56 11.33
CA LEU A 173 -2.29 14.16 12.49
C LEU A 173 -1.49 14.23 13.81
N GLY A 174 -0.18 14.46 13.75
CA GLY A 174 0.70 14.47 14.93
C GLY A 174 0.80 13.11 15.60
N ARG A 175 0.83 12.01 14.85
CA ARG A 175 0.83 10.62 15.35
C ARG A 175 1.88 9.79 14.66
N ALA A 176 2.47 8.84 15.40
CA ALA A 176 3.40 7.86 14.85
C ALA A 176 2.70 6.60 14.31
N ASP A 177 1.48 6.30 14.78
CA ASP A 177 0.73 5.10 14.44
C ASP A 177 -0.59 5.46 13.78
N LEU A 178 -0.90 4.75 12.69
CA LEU A 178 -2.13 4.90 11.92
C LEU A 178 -2.72 3.53 11.58
N THR A 179 -4.04 3.42 11.67
CA THR A 179 -4.79 2.39 10.95
C THR A 179 -5.30 2.99 9.64
N ALA A 180 -4.81 2.49 8.53
CA ALA A 180 -5.25 2.89 7.19
C ALA A 180 -6.23 1.88 6.62
N PHE A 181 -7.27 2.36 5.94
CA PHE A 181 -8.20 1.54 5.17
C PHE A 181 -8.10 1.88 3.69
N GLN A 182 -7.73 0.91 2.86
CA GLN A 182 -7.81 1.07 1.39
C GLN A 182 -9.18 0.57 0.93
N ALA A 183 -10.01 1.51 0.47
CA ALA A 183 -11.43 1.30 0.15
C ALA A 183 -11.66 0.86 -1.30
N SER A 184 -10.88 -0.12 -1.77
CA SER A 184 -11.17 -0.80 -3.03
C SER A 184 -12.41 -1.70 -2.91
N SER A 185 -12.87 -2.29 -3.99
CA SER A 185 -14.00 -3.24 -3.98
C SER A 185 -13.80 -4.42 -3.03
N ARG A 186 -12.54 -4.83 -2.79
CA ARG A 186 -12.17 -5.87 -1.81
C ARG A 186 -12.02 -5.29 -0.41
N GLY A 187 -11.45 -4.09 -0.31
CA GLY A 187 -11.05 -3.45 0.93
C GLY A 187 -9.86 -4.11 1.62
N GLY A 188 -9.20 -3.36 2.49
CA GLY A 188 -8.16 -3.92 3.34
C GLY A 188 -7.62 -2.91 4.34
N PHE A 189 -7.24 -3.42 5.50
CA PHE A 189 -6.65 -2.63 6.58
C PHE A 189 -5.14 -2.82 6.62
N LEU A 190 -4.43 -1.72 6.89
CA LEU A 190 -3.00 -1.72 7.17
C LEU A 190 -2.79 -1.01 8.51
N HIS A 191 -2.09 -1.67 9.42
CA HIS A 191 -1.63 -1.05 10.67
C HIS A 191 -0.21 -0.54 10.43
N CYS A 192 -0.06 0.77 10.41
CA CYS A 192 1.18 1.42 10.01
C CYS A 192 1.80 2.18 11.16
N SER A 193 3.13 2.22 11.23
CA SER A 193 3.85 3.13 12.11
C SER A 193 5.00 3.83 11.37
N TYR A 194 5.23 5.10 11.75
CA TYR A 194 6.27 5.95 11.18
C TYR A 194 6.78 6.93 12.24
N ASP A 195 8.06 6.89 12.51
CA ASP A 195 8.74 7.69 13.52
C ASP A 195 9.48 8.92 12.97
N GLY A 196 9.26 9.24 11.69
CA GLY A 196 9.98 10.30 10.99
C GLY A 196 11.29 9.85 10.34
N GLY A 197 11.62 8.57 10.42
CA GLY A 197 12.85 8.00 9.85
C GLY A 197 12.74 7.63 8.36
N ALA A 198 13.63 6.77 7.91
CA ALA A 198 13.71 6.37 6.50
C ALA A 198 12.67 5.30 6.10
N TYR A 199 11.91 4.75 7.04
CA TYR A 199 11.06 3.59 6.80
C TYR A 199 9.68 3.72 7.45
N VAL A 200 8.69 3.18 6.76
CA VAL A 200 7.34 2.90 7.28
C VAL A 200 7.25 1.43 7.64
N MET A 201 6.79 1.12 8.83
CA MET A 201 6.40 -0.24 9.20
C MET A 201 4.94 -0.46 8.81
N GLN A 202 4.67 -1.49 8.04
CA GLN A 202 3.33 -1.90 7.64
C GLN A 202 3.04 -3.29 8.16
N ARG A 203 1.86 -3.47 8.77
CA ARG A 203 1.42 -4.72 9.38
C ARG A 203 0.06 -5.11 8.84
N GLY A 204 -0.13 -6.43 8.69
CA GLY A 204 -1.41 -6.98 8.26
C GLY A 204 -1.49 -8.48 8.49
N TYR A 205 -2.69 -9.01 8.35
CA TYR A 205 -2.94 -10.45 8.41
C TYR A 205 -2.87 -11.06 7.02
N CYS A 206 -2.44 -12.32 6.97
CA CYS A 206 -2.59 -13.18 5.80
C CYS A 206 -3.55 -14.33 6.17
N ILE A 207 -4.47 -14.63 5.26
CA ILE A 207 -5.44 -15.71 5.44
C ILE A 207 -5.30 -16.67 4.26
N PRO A 208 -5.08 -17.98 4.49
CA PRO A 208 -5.05 -18.96 3.42
C PRO A 208 -6.47 -19.10 2.83
N TYR A 209 -6.57 -19.00 1.51
CA TYR A 209 -7.87 -19.07 0.81
C TYR A 209 -8.07 -20.43 0.12
N LEU A 210 -7.04 -20.93 -0.54
CA LEU A 210 -7.09 -22.15 -1.32
C LEU A 210 -5.72 -22.84 -1.29
N GLU A 211 -5.75 -24.15 -1.07
CA GLU A 211 -4.61 -25.04 -1.28
C GLU A 211 -4.96 -26.07 -2.35
N GLY A 212 -4.01 -26.40 -3.24
CA GLY A 212 -4.26 -27.33 -4.32
C GLY A 212 -2.97 -27.88 -4.93
N ILE A 213 -3.12 -28.93 -5.75
CA ILE A 213 -2.03 -29.59 -6.46
C ILE A 213 -2.18 -29.31 -7.95
N ILE A 214 -1.14 -28.76 -8.56
CA ILE A 214 -1.04 -28.60 -10.02
C ILE A 214 -0.18 -29.76 -10.52
N ARG A 215 -0.73 -30.54 -11.46
CA ARG A 215 0.04 -31.56 -12.20
C ARG A 215 0.45 -30.96 -13.53
N ILE A 216 1.74 -30.91 -13.77
CA ILE A 216 2.37 -30.39 -14.99
C ILE A 216 2.73 -31.59 -15.89
#